data_f8af6d83db14475a85fba3c9a5c0b5ab
#
_entry.id   f8af6d83db14475a85fba3c9a5c0b5ab
#
_cell.length_a   1.000
_cell.length_b   1.000
_cell.length_c   1.000
_cell.angle_alpha   90.00
_cell.angle_beta   90.00
_cell.angle_gamma   90.00
#
_symmetry.space_group_name_H-M   'P 1'
#
loop_
_entity.id
_entity.type
_entity.pdbx_description
1 polymer ?
#
loop_
_entity_poly.entity_id
_entity_poly.type
_entity_poly.pdbx_seq_one_letter_code
_entity_poly.pdbx_strand_id
1 'polypeptide(L)'
;MFDVITIGTATRDIFLTSPLFKVLRDPAHLKKIGFKTAEAQCFALGGKIEISKPILTTGGGATNAAVTFSRQGFKTAALIKIGEDQAGKDILDELVREKITTLKLQTNNNGTAHSTILLAPSGERTILVYRGASEDLKLKEIPFDKLKAKWLYISPGRISFETVKKVIDYAAGRKIPVAFNPS
;
A
#
# COMPACT_ATOMS: atom_id res chain seq x y z
N MET A 1 -11.43 22.32 -5.29
CA MET A 1 -10.40 22.15 -4.24
C MET A 1 -10.81 20.98 -3.37
N PHE A 2 -9.89 20.08 -3.01
CA PHE A 2 -10.12 18.96 -2.10
C PHE A 2 -9.94 19.39 -0.64
N ASP A 3 -10.54 18.65 0.30
CA ASP A 3 -10.21 18.81 1.71
C ASP A 3 -8.86 18.17 2.00
N VAL A 4 -8.64 16.95 1.47
CA VAL A 4 -7.36 16.24 1.62
C VAL A 4 -6.95 15.57 0.32
N ILE A 5 -5.67 15.58 0.00
CA ILE A 5 -5.05 14.73 -1.02
C ILE A 5 -4.06 13.81 -0.33
N THR A 6 -4.26 12.50 -0.45
CA THR A 6 -3.29 11.51 -0.01
C THR A 6 -2.28 11.21 -1.11
N ILE A 7 -1.01 11.04 -0.75
CA ILE A 7 0.09 10.81 -1.71
C ILE A 7 0.91 9.63 -1.20
N GLY A 8 1.13 8.63 -2.05
CA GLY A 8 1.97 7.49 -1.68
C GLY A 8 1.56 6.16 -2.30
N THR A 9 1.67 5.09 -1.51
CA THR A 9 1.51 3.73 -1.99
C THR A 9 0.06 3.30 -2.17
N ALA A 10 -0.16 2.49 -3.20
CA ALA A 10 -1.38 1.74 -3.47
C ALA A 10 -1.00 0.29 -3.80
N THR A 11 -1.66 -0.69 -3.19
CA THR A 11 -1.37 -2.12 -3.37
C THR A 11 -2.65 -2.91 -3.56
N ARG A 12 -2.56 -4.05 -4.24
CA ARG A 12 -3.62 -5.06 -4.25
C ARG A 12 -3.25 -6.13 -3.22
N ASP A 13 -4.02 -6.21 -2.15
CA ASP A 13 -3.77 -7.12 -1.04
C ASP A 13 -4.64 -8.37 -1.16
N ILE A 14 -4.03 -9.54 -0.94
CA ILE A 14 -4.69 -10.85 -0.96
C ILE A 14 -4.46 -11.51 0.40
N PHE A 15 -5.51 -11.66 1.19
CA PHE A 15 -5.46 -12.37 2.46
C PHE A 15 -5.73 -13.84 2.25
N LEU A 16 -4.81 -14.67 2.68
CA LEU A 16 -4.90 -16.12 2.66
C LEU A 16 -4.94 -16.66 4.08
N THR A 17 -5.92 -17.50 4.36
CA THR A 17 -6.05 -18.23 5.62
C THR A 17 -6.16 -19.71 5.37
N SER A 18 -5.62 -20.52 6.27
CA SER A 18 -5.79 -21.96 6.27
C SER A 18 -5.59 -22.51 7.68
N PRO A 19 -6.40 -23.49 8.12
CA PRO A 19 -6.12 -24.23 9.35
C PRO A 19 -4.86 -25.09 9.24
N LEU A 20 -4.37 -25.30 8.01
CA LEU A 20 -3.17 -26.09 7.72
C LEU A 20 -1.88 -25.26 7.78
N PHE A 21 -1.96 -23.94 7.98
CA PHE A 21 -0.76 -23.12 8.16
C PHE A 21 -0.05 -23.49 9.46
N LYS A 22 1.22 -23.90 9.36
CA LYS A 22 2.03 -24.34 10.49
C LYS A 22 2.93 -23.22 10.97
N VAL A 23 2.99 -23.06 12.30
CA VAL A 23 3.92 -22.16 12.96
C VAL A 23 4.92 -22.98 13.74
N LEU A 24 6.20 -22.86 13.41
CA LEU A 24 7.32 -23.44 14.14
C LEU A 24 7.72 -22.44 15.27
N ARG A 25 7.82 -22.97 16.49
CA ARG A 25 8.31 -22.23 17.66
C ARG A 25 9.60 -22.90 18.15
N ASP A 26 10.72 -22.40 17.69
CA ASP A 26 12.05 -22.85 18.10
C ASP A 26 13.03 -21.68 18.08
N PRO A 27 13.05 -20.85 19.13
CA PRO A 27 13.85 -19.63 19.17
C PRO A 27 15.34 -19.86 18.92
N ALA A 28 15.89 -20.94 19.47
CA ALA A 28 17.31 -21.24 19.35
C ALA A 28 17.70 -21.60 17.93
N HIS A 29 16.94 -22.49 17.30
CA HIS A 29 17.19 -22.92 15.92
C HIS A 29 16.91 -21.79 14.92
N LEU A 30 15.76 -21.11 15.05
CA LEU A 30 15.36 -20.03 14.16
C LEU A 30 16.39 -18.89 14.16
N LYS A 31 16.90 -18.50 15.34
CA LYS A 31 17.97 -17.50 15.44
C LYS A 31 19.26 -17.94 14.74
N LYS A 32 19.64 -19.22 14.89
CA LYS A 32 20.85 -19.79 14.26
C LYS A 32 20.78 -19.75 12.73
N ILE A 33 19.59 -19.95 12.13
CA ILE A 33 19.39 -19.91 10.69
C ILE A 33 18.94 -18.52 10.15
N GLY A 34 19.06 -17.46 10.98
CA GLY A 34 18.92 -16.06 10.56
C GLY A 34 17.53 -15.44 10.71
N PHE A 35 16.57 -16.11 11.35
CA PHE A 35 15.28 -15.49 11.67
C PHE A 35 15.44 -14.50 12.83
N LYS A 36 14.74 -13.36 12.72
CA LYS A 36 14.72 -12.32 13.77
C LYS A 36 13.65 -12.60 14.83
N THR A 37 12.71 -13.47 14.53
CA THR A 37 11.56 -13.83 15.37
C THR A 37 11.76 -15.22 15.97
N ALA A 38 11.10 -15.47 17.11
CA ALA A 38 11.09 -16.79 17.76
C ALA A 38 10.15 -17.78 17.07
N GLU A 39 9.38 -17.32 16.10
CA GLU A 39 8.37 -18.10 15.38
C GLU A 39 8.55 -17.91 13.87
N ALA A 40 8.24 -18.94 13.11
CA ALA A 40 8.25 -18.93 11.65
C ALA A 40 7.03 -19.65 11.10
N GLN A 41 6.41 -19.11 10.06
CA GLN A 41 5.39 -19.80 9.29
C GLN A 41 6.09 -20.71 8.27
N CYS A 42 5.77 -22.01 8.30
CA CYS A 42 6.48 -23.02 7.53
C CYS A 42 5.55 -23.80 6.60
N PHE A 43 6.09 -24.13 5.43
CA PHE A 43 5.41 -24.93 4.41
C PHE A 43 6.33 -26.06 3.94
N ALA A 44 5.77 -27.26 3.74
CA ALA A 44 6.52 -28.38 3.19
C ALA A 44 6.79 -28.12 1.70
N LEU A 45 8.04 -28.35 1.26
CA LEU A 45 8.39 -28.26 -0.15
C LEU A 45 7.59 -29.28 -0.97
N GLY A 46 7.06 -28.86 -2.12
CA GLY A 46 6.22 -29.68 -2.98
C GLY A 46 4.80 -29.94 -2.44
N GLY A 47 4.46 -29.45 -1.26
CA GLY A 47 3.13 -29.61 -0.67
C GLY A 47 2.08 -28.75 -1.36
N LYS A 48 0.82 -29.23 -1.38
CA LYS A 48 -0.37 -28.45 -1.71
C LYS A 48 -1.11 -28.14 -0.42
N ILE A 49 -1.41 -26.88 -0.19
CA ILE A 49 -2.11 -26.44 1.01
C ILE A 49 -3.42 -25.81 0.58
N GLU A 50 -4.52 -26.40 1.01
CA GLU A 50 -5.83 -25.81 0.80
C GLU A 50 -6.00 -24.56 1.64
N ILE A 51 -6.51 -23.51 1.02
CA ILE A 51 -6.80 -22.24 1.66
C ILE A 51 -8.31 -22.01 1.72
N SER A 52 -8.75 -21.23 2.68
CA SER A 52 -10.10 -20.69 2.71
C SER A 52 -10.32 -19.71 1.56
N LYS A 53 -11.57 -19.29 1.32
CA LYS A 53 -11.87 -18.30 0.29
C LYS A 53 -10.97 -17.06 0.45
N PRO A 54 -10.15 -16.71 -0.57
CA PRO A 54 -9.30 -15.55 -0.49
C PRO A 54 -10.10 -14.24 -0.35
N ILE A 55 -9.56 -13.30 0.42
CA ILE A 55 -10.11 -11.94 0.52
C ILE A 55 -9.17 -11.03 -0.25
N LEU A 56 -9.72 -10.36 -1.27
CA LEU A 56 -9.00 -9.38 -2.08
C LEU A 56 -9.48 -7.98 -1.74
N THR A 57 -8.53 -7.08 -1.47
CA THR A 57 -8.85 -5.68 -1.11
C THR A 57 -7.76 -4.74 -1.61
N THR A 58 -8.05 -3.46 -1.60
CA THR A 58 -7.04 -2.43 -1.82
C THR A 58 -6.34 -2.12 -0.51
N GLY A 59 -5.00 -2.10 -0.56
CA GLY A 59 -4.12 -1.66 0.51
C GLY A 59 -3.20 -0.54 0.06
N GLY A 60 -2.24 -0.21 0.91
CA GLY A 60 -1.28 0.86 0.70
C GLY A 60 -1.58 2.10 1.54
N GLY A 61 -0.52 2.80 1.95
CA GLY A 61 -0.65 3.90 2.90
C GLY A 61 -1.50 5.06 2.40
N ALA A 62 -1.38 5.43 1.11
CA ALA A 62 -2.17 6.51 0.54
C ALA A 62 -3.63 6.12 0.34
N THR A 63 -3.91 4.93 -0.17
CA THR A 63 -5.27 4.43 -0.41
C THR A 63 -6.04 4.20 0.88
N ASN A 64 -5.41 3.57 1.89
CA ASN A 64 -6.04 3.35 3.20
C ASN A 64 -6.42 4.68 3.88
N ALA A 65 -5.52 5.67 3.84
CA ALA A 65 -5.80 6.98 4.37
C ALA A 65 -6.92 7.69 3.58
N ALA A 66 -6.91 7.58 2.24
CA ALA A 66 -7.94 8.17 1.40
C ALA A 66 -9.32 7.61 1.72
N VAL A 67 -9.45 6.29 1.87
CA VAL A 67 -10.71 5.63 2.26
C VAL A 67 -11.17 6.12 3.64
N THR A 68 -10.25 6.21 4.60
CA THR A 68 -10.55 6.71 5.94
C THR A 68 -11.11 8.14 5.89
N PHE A 69 -10.45 9.05 5.19
CA PHE A 69 -10.90 10.43 5.07
C PHE A 69 -12.24 10.54 4.31
N SER A 70 -12.40 9.79 3.21
CA SER A 70 -13.64 9.81 2.44
C SER A 70 -14.83 9.33 3.28
N ARG A 71 -14.68 8.24 4.03
CA ARG A 71 -15.73 7.72 4.93
C ARG A 71 -16.08 8.66 6.08
N GLN A 72 -15.15 9.56 6.46
CA GLN A 72 -15.39 10.64 7.42
C GLN A 72 -16.06 11.87 6.79
N GLY A 73 -16.39 11.83 5.49
CA GLY A 73 -17.09 12.90 4.78
C GLY A 73 -16.19 13.96 4.15
N PHE A 74 -14.86 13.81 4.17
CA PHE A 74 -13.96 14.73 3.50
C PHE A 74 -13.96 14.52 1.98
N LYS A 75 -13.93 15.62 1.22
CA LYS A 75 -13.71 15.57 -0.23
C LYS A 75 -12.26 15.18 -0.51
N THR A 76 -12.05 13.90 -0.81
CA THR A 76 -10.73 13.26 -0.86
C THR A 76 -10.26 12.97 -2.28
N ALA A 77 -8.98 13.17 -2.53
CA ALA A 77 -8.28 12.63 -3.68
C ALA A 77 -7.06 11.79 -3.27
N ALA A 78 -6.65 10.88 -4.13
CA ALA A 78 -5.44 10.06 -3.95
C ALA A 78 -4.51 10.22 -5.15
N LEU A 79 -3.25 10.62 -4.90
CA LEU A 79 -2.17 10.57 -5.87
C LEU A 79 -1.40 9.28 -5.69
N ILE A 80 -1.58 8.36 -6.60
CA ILE A 80 -1.03 7.00 -6.59
C ILE A 80 -0.46 6.63 -7.96
N LYS A 81 0.51 5.71 -7.97
CA LYS A 81 1.02 5.09 -9.19
C LYS A 81 0.74 3.59 -9.19
N ILE A 82 0.16 3.10 -10.28
CA ILE A 82 -0.26 1.72 -10.49
C ILE A 82 0.20 1.20 -11.84
N GLY A 83 0.21 -0.11 -12.02
CA GLY A 83 0.40 -0.75 -13.32
C GLY A 83 -0.83 -0.63 -14.23
N GLU A 84 -0.62 -0.88 -15.52
CA GLU A 84 -1.69 -1.02 -16.52
C GLU A 84 -2.18 -2.48 -16.57
N ASP A 85 -2.63 -3.00 -15.43
CA ASP A 85 -3.05 -4.38 -15.23
C ASP A 85 -4.40 -4.48 -14.51
N GLN A 86 -4.90 -5.71 -14.34
CA GLN A 86 -6.19 -5.93 -13.68
C GLN A 86 -6.18 -5.47 -12.22
N ALA A 87 -5.07 -5.65 -11.50
CA ALA A 87 -4.96 -5.21 -10.12
C ALA A 87 -5.05 -3.68 -9.99
N GLY A 88 -4.45 -2.96 -10.94
CA GLY A 88 -4.58 -1.50 -11.02
C GLY A 88 -6.02 -1.05 -11.27
N LYS A 89 -6.73 -1.74 -12.17
CA LYS A 89 -8.17 -1.49 -12.43
C LYS A 89 -9.00 -1.73 -11.16
N ASP A 90 -8.78 -2.87 -10.49
CA ASP A 90 -9.51 -3.22 -9.26
C ASP A 90 -9.33 -2.15 -8.17
N ILE A 91 -8.10 -1.61 -8.02
CA ILE A 91 -7.82 -0.50 -7.08
C ILE A 91 -8.63 0.74 -7.48
N LEU A 92 -8.63 1.13 -8.75
CA LEU A 92 -9.37 2.30 -9.22
C LEU A 92 -10.87 2.15 -8.99
N ASP A 93 -11.43 0.98 -9.29
CA ASP A 93 -12.85 0.69 -9.11
C ASP A 93 -13.25 0.76 -7.62
N GLU A 94 -12.38 0.29 -6.73
CA GLU A 94 -12.61 0.38 -5.29
C GLU A 94 -12.58 1.83 -4.81
N LEU A 95 -11.62 2.64 -5.27
CA LEU A 95 -11.53 4.06 -4.93
C LEU A 95 -12.73 4.85 -5.47
N VAL A 96 -13.25 4.50 -6.65
CA VAL A 96 -14.49 5.10 -7.17
C VAL A 96 -15.69 4.77 -6.27
N ARG A 97 -15.84 3.51 -5.85
CA ARG A 97 -16.90 3.11 -4.90
C ARG A 97 -16.81 3.88 -3.58
N GLU A 98 -15.60 4.17 -3.12
CA GLU A 98 -15.34 4.96 -1.92
C GLU A 98 -15.41 6.48 -2.16
N LYS A 99 -15.87 6.93 -3.34
CA LYS A 99 -16.04 8.35 -3.73
C LYS A 99 -14.74 9.16 -3.69
N ILE A 100 -13.61 8.52 -3.96
CA ILE A 100 -12.29 9.13 -3.96
C ILE A 100 -11.91 9.52 -5.40
N THR A 101 -11.52 10.77 -5.61
CA THR A 101 -10.98 11.20 -6.91
C THR A 101 -9.54 10.71 -7.03
N THR A 102 -9.22 10.01 -8.11
CA THR A 102 -7.87 9.49 -8.32
C THR A 102 -7.06 10.42 -9.21
N LEU A 103 -5.95 10.94 -8.69
CA LEU A 103 -4.88 11.55 -9.46
C LEU A 103 -3.91 10.43 -9.86
N LYS A 104 -4.37 9.54 -10.73
CA LYS A 104 -3.65 8.31 -11.07
C LYS A 104 -2.48 8.57 -12.01
N LEU A 105 -1.38 7.88 -11.75
CA LEU A 105 -0.29 7.68 -12.68
C LEU A 105 -0.23 6.20 -13.03
N GLN A 106 -0.10 5.88 -14.31
CA GLN A 106 -0.06 4.51 -14.78
C GLN A 106 1.26 4.24 -15.52
N THR A 107 1.71 3.01 -15.46
CA THR A 107 2.90 2.54 -16.16
C THR A 107 2.72 1.11 -16.63
N ASN A 108 3.25 0.80 -17.80
CA ASN A 108 3.34 -0.56 -18.32
C ASN A 108 4.70 -1.22 -18.03
N ASN A 109 5.66 -0.47 -17.46
CA ASN A 109 6.99 -1.00 -17.15
C ASN A 109 7.01 -1.89 -15.91
N ASN A 110 6.17 -1.56 -14.91
CA ASN A 110 6.04 -2.29 -13.65
C ASN A 110 4.57 -2.59 -13.40
N GLY A 111 4.25 -3.82 -13.00
CA GLY A 111 2.90 -4.17 -12.56
C GLY A 111 2.49 -3.42 -11.30
N THR A 112 1.20 -3.44 -11.01
CA THR A 112 0.66 -2.92 -9.74
C THR A 112 1.27 -3.63 -8.55
N ALA A 113 1.52 -2.91 -7.47
CA ALA A 113 2.02 -3.51 -6.23
C ALA A 113 1.02 -4.52 -5.66
N HIS A 114 1.56 -5.62 -5.13
CA HIS A 114 0.79 -6.72 -4.53
C HIS A 114 1.34 -7.08 -3.16
N SER A 115 0.43 -7.40 -2.25
CA SER A 115 0.80 -8.06 -0.99
C SER A 115 0.01 -9.36 -0.85
N THR A 116 0.70 -10.46 -0.63
CA THR A 116 0.07 -11.72 -0.20
C THR A 116 0.25 -11.83 1.31
N ILE A 117 -0.85 -11.74 2.04
CA ILE A 117 -0.89 -11.75 3.51
C ILE A 117 -1.29 -13.15 3.96
N LEU A 118 -0.35 -13.88 4.53
CA LEU A 118 -0.56 -15.20 5.10
C LEU A 118 -0.93 -15.04 6.57
N LEU A 119 -2.18 -15.28 6.92
CA LEU A 119 -2.66 -15.21 8.31
C LEU A 119 -2.51 -16.56 8.99
N ALA A 120 -1.70 -16.62 10.03
CA ALA A 120 -1.59 -17.78 10.90
C ALA A 120 -2.84 -17.93 11.79
N PRO A 121 -3.17 -19.16 12.27
CA PRO A 121 -4.28 -19.37 13.20
C PRO A 121 -4.15 -18.56 14.51
N SER A 122 -2.95 -18.15 14.88
CA SER A 122 -2.66 -17.28 16.02
C SER A 122 -3.06 -15.82 15.82
N GLY A 123 -3.42 -15.41 14.60
CA GLY A 123 -3.65 -14.01 14.24
C GLY A 123 -2.39 -13.27 13.75
N GLU A 124 -1.21 -13.86 13.92
CA GLU A 124 0.05 -13.30 13.36
C GLU A 124 0.04 -13.45 11.83
N ARG A 125 0.83 -12.60 11.17
CA ARG A 125 0.86 -12.58 9.69
C ARG A 125 2.27 -12.52 9.14
N THR A 126 2.44 -13.18 8.01
CA THR A 126 3.59 -12.99 7.13
C THR A 126 3.13 -12.30 5.85
N ILE A 127 3.82 -11.28 5.40
CA ILE A 127 3.45 -10.51 4.22
C ILE A 127 4.53 -10.68 3.15
N LEU A 128 4.14 -11.24 2.01
CA LEU A 128 4.97 -11.30 0.80
C LEU A 128 4.63 -10.09 -0.05
N VAL A 129 5.61 -9.21 -0.30
CA VAL A 129 5.36 -7.91 -0.94
C VAL A 129 6.08 -7.82 -2.28
N TYR A 130 5.31 -7.56 -3.34
CA TYR A 130 5.82 -7.02 -4.59
C TYR A 130 5.46 -5.54 -4.68
N ARG A 131 6.45 -4.68 -4.77
CA ARG A 131 6.24 -3.23 -4.64
C ARG A 131 5.84 -2.54 -5.94
N GLY A 132 6.23 -3.10 -7.08
CA GLY A 132 5.76 -2.69 -8.40
C GLY A 132 5.84 -1.19 -8.67
N ALA A 133 4.83 -0.68 -9.37
CA ALA A 133 4.72 0.72 -9.74
C ALA A 133 4.61 1.68 -8.55
N SER A 134 4.12 1.19 -7.39
CA SER A 134 3.79 2.02 -6.23
C SER A 134 4.98 2.78 -5.65
N GLU A 135 6.19 2.26 -5.80
CA GLU A 135 7.42 2.90 -5.30
C GLU A 135 8.19 3.67 -6.39
N ASP A 136 7.76 3.56 -7.65
CA ASP A 136 8.41 4.21 -8.80
C ASP A 136 7.76 5.57 -9.14
N LEU A 137 7.19 6.25 -8.17
CA LEU A 137 6.65 7.60 -8.34
C LEU A 137 7.80 8.61 -8.47
N LYS A 138 7.99 9.16 -9.67
CA LYS A 138 9.09 10.08 -9.97
C LYS A 138 8.64 11.53 -9.86
N LEU A 139 9.54 12.40 -9.46
CA LEU A 139 9.29 13.83 -9.32
C LEU A 139 8.64 14.46 -10.55
N LYS A 140 9.12 14.12 -11.75
CA LYS A 140 8.62 14.65 -13.03
C LYS A 140 7.17 14.25 -13.35
N GLU A 141 6.65 13.23 -12.65
CA GLU A 141 5.30 12.72 -12.85
C GLU A 141 4.28 13.37 -11.90
N ILE A 142 4.75 14.13 -10.90
CA ILE A 142 3.87 14.78 -9.93
C ILE A 142 3.08 15.90 -10.59
N PRO A 143 1.74 15.82 -10.64
CA PRO A 143 0.90 16.86 -11.23
C PRO A 143 0.67 18.00 -10.22
N PHE A 144 1.70 18.82 -9.98
CA PHE A 144 1.67 19.87 -8.97
C PHE A 144 0.52 20.87 -9.16
N ASP A 145 0.10 21.12 -10.39
CA ASP A 145 -1.06 21.98 -10.75
C ASP A 145 -2.38 21.43 -10.21
N LYS A 146 -2.47 20.11 -10.00
CA LYS A 146 -3.65 19.39 -9.48
C LYS A 146 -3.65 19.23 -7.95
N LEU A 147 -2.51 19.49 -7.28
CA LEU A 147 -2.40 19.35 -5.82
C LEU A 147 -3.04 20.55 -5.06
N LYS A 148 -4.34 20.78 -5.33
CA LYS A 148 -5.11 21.89 -4.71
C LYS A 148 -6.00 21.34 -3.59
N ALA A 149 -5.50 21.37 -2.36
CA ALA A 149 -6.20 20.85 -1.18
C ALA A 149 -5.99 21.72 0.05
N LYS A 150 -6.82 21.52 1.08
CA LYS A 150 -6.62 22.14 2.40
C LYS A 150 -5.48 21.44 3.18
N TRP A 151 -5.29 20.13 2.94
CA TRP A 151 -4.27 19.30 3.56
C TRP A 151 -3.65 18.33 2.55
N LEU A 152 -2.37 18.03 2.72
CA LEU A 152 -1.73 16.85 2.10
C LEU A 152 -1.43 15.81 3.18
N TYR A 153 -1.75 14.54 2.89
CA TYR A 153 -1.32 13.39 3.69
C TYR A 153 -0.34 12.57 2.87
N ILE A 154 0.87 12.35 3.38
CA ILE A 154 1.93 11.64 2.66
C ILE A 154 2.30 10.37 3.40
N SER A 155 2.18 9.22 2.72
CA SER A 155 2.64 7.91 3.17
C SER A 155 3.49 7.28 2.07
N PRO A 156 4.79 7.62 2.01
CA PRO A 156 5.62 7.43 0.83
C PRO A 156 6.05 5.98 0.59
N GLY A 157 6.07 5.12 1.60
CA GLY A 157 6.75 3.84 1.49
C GLY A 157 8.21 4.04 1.09
N ARG A 158 8.62 3.57 -0.11
CA ARG A 158 9.98 3.74 -0.64
C ARG A 158 10.08 4.78 -1.77
N ILE A 159 9.08 5.63 -1.95
CA ILE A 159 9.20 6.77 -2.87
C ILE A 159 10.43 7.59 -2.46
N SER A 160 11.23 8.03 -3.43
CA SER A 160 12.50 8.69 -3.15
C SER A 160 12.34 9.91 -2.25
N PHE A 161 13.29 10.10 -1.35
CA PHE A 161 13.32 11.27 -0.45
C PHE A 161 13.27 12.59 -1.23
N GLU A 162 13.95 12.67 -2.37
CA GLU A 162 13.93 13.84 -3.23
C GLU A 162 12.51 14.18 -3.70
N THR A 163 11.75 13.17 -4.19
CA THR A 163 10.37 13.35 -4.63
C THR A 163 9.48 13.82 -3.48
N VAL A 164 9.59 13.18 -2.32
CA VAL A 164 8.82 13.53 -1.12
C VAL A 164 9.14 14.94 -0.66
N LYS A 165 10.45 15.29 -0.58
CA LYS A 165 10.90 16.63 -0.19
C LYS A 165 10.31 17.71 -1.10
N LYS A 166 10.31 17.50 -2.42
CA LYS A 166 9.76 18.47 -3.38
C LYS A 166 8.24 18.64 -3.22
N VAL A 167 7.51 17.59 -2.86
CA VAL A 167 6.07 17.71 -2.54
C VAL A 167 5.87 18.53 -1.27
N ILE A 168 6.69 18.31 -0.25
CA ILE A 168 6.64 19.09 1.00
C ILE A 168 7.02 20.56 0.75
N ASP A 169 8.08 20.83 -0.02
CA ASP A 169 8.50 22.19 -0.40
C ASP A 169 7.38 22.92 -1.15
N TYR A 170 6.70 22.22 -2.08
CA TYR A 170 5.54 22.75 -2.80
C TYR A 170 4.40 23.14 -1.84
N ALA A 171 4.08 22.25 -0.90
CA ALA A 171 3.03 22.49 0.10
C ALA A 171 3.37 23.68 0.99
N ALA A 172 4.62 23.76 1.47
CA ALA A 172 5.12 24.86 2.29
C ALA A 172 5.02 26.20 1.58
N GLY A 173 5.44 26.29 0.32
CA GLY A 173 5.34 27.49 -0.51
C GLY A 173 3.90 27.98 -0.74
N ARG A 174 2.91 27.13 -0.53
CA ARG A 174 1.47 27.44 -0.65
C ARG A 174 0.73 27.46 0.69
N LYS A 175 1.45 27.31 1.79
CA LYS A 175 0.90 27.23 3.15
C LYS A 175 -0.13 26.10 3.30
N ILE A 176 0.07 24.98 2.60
CA ILE A 176 -0.76 23.78 2.74
C ILE A 176 -0.15 22.91 3.85
N PRO A 177 -0.86 22.64 4.94
CA PRO A 177 -0.39 21.73 5.99
C PRO A 177 -0.14 20.32 5.44
N VAL A 178 0.88 19.66 5.99
CA VAL A 178 1.23 18.28 5.62
C VAL A 178 1.18 17.37 6.85
N ALA A 179 0.39 16.31 6.77
CA ALA A 179 0.48 15.17 7.67
C ALA A 179 1.38 14.10 7.03
N PHE A 180 2.39 13.65 7.75
CA PHE A 180 3.40 12.72 7.23
C PHE A 180 3.46 11.43 8.03
N ASN A 181 3.29 10.30 7.35
CA ASN A 181 3.47 8.96 7.90
C ASN A 181 4.69 8.30 7.25
N PRO A 182 5.81 8.16 7.97
CA PRO A 182 7.08 7.67 7.41
C PRO A 182 7.14 6.15 7.22
N SER A 183 6.09 5.38 7.61
CA SER A 183 6.06 3.91 7.60
C SER A 183 6.21 3.30 6.22
#